data_fa010406a08eee7e0759cf9f45c85ed4
#
_entry.id   fa010406a08eee7e0759cf9f45c85ed4
#
_cell.length_a   1.000
_cell.length_b   1.000
_cell.length_c   1.000
_cell.angle_alpha   90.00
_cell.angle_beta   90.00
_cell.angle_gamma   90.00
#
_symmetry.space_group_name_H-M   'P 1'
#
loop_
_entity.id
_entity.type
_entity.pdbx_description
1 polymer ?
#
loop_
_entity_poly.entity_id
_entity_poly.type
_entity_poly.pdbx_seq_one_letter_code
_entity_poly.pdbx_strand_id
1 'polypeptide(L)'
;MKTRRDFLLDSVRDSIGLGAAMLLPTKIRAGELPADITELSASDLSAAIRQREVSCTEVMQAYLPRIHRYNPIYNAIVSLVDDDELLSQASAADQELARGNYRGWMHGMPHAIKDVRGAAGLPFTSG
;
A
#
# COMPACT_ATOMS: atom_id res chain seq x y z
N MET A 1 19.85 41.16 -16.63
CA MET A 1 19.42 40.56 -15.37
C MET A 1 18.77 39.21 -15.74
N LYS A 2 19.46 38.08 -15.49
CA LYS A 2 18.91 36.75 -15.80
C LYS A 2 17.75 36.42 -14.85
N THR A 3 16.67 35.91 -15.38
CA THR A 3 15.50 35.56 -14.59
C THR A 3 15.67 34.15 -13.94
N ARG A 4 14.90 33.85 -12.89
CA ARG A 4 14.89 32.53 -12.25
C ARG A 4 14.63 31.38 -13.23
N ARG A 5 13.89 31.67 -14.29
CA ARG A 5 13.56 30.74 -15.36
C ARG A 5 14.76 30.40 -16.24
N ASP A 6 15.61 31.40 -16.51
CA ASP A 6 16.82 31.21 -17.31
C ASP A 6 17.86 30.37 -16.59
N PHE A 7 17.95 30.51 -15.24
CA PHE A 7 18.81 29.68 -14.39
C PHE A 7 18.44 28.19 -14.39
N LEU A 8 17.13 27.89 -14.37
CA LEU A 8 16.65 26.50 -14.40
C LEU A 8 16.86 25.85 -15.77
N LEU A 9 16.80 26.59 -16.86
CA LEU A 9 17.02 26.08 -18.22
C LEU A 9 18.50 25.85 -18.53
N ASP A 10 19.39 26.68 -18.00
CA ASP A 10 20.84 26.50 -18.16
C ASP A 10 21.33 25.26 -17.35
N SER A 11 20.74 24.98 -16.17
CA SER A 11 21.10 23.81 -15.34
C SER A 11 20.73 22.47 -15.96
N VAL A 12 19.81 22.44 -16.90
CA VAL A 12 19.36 21.20 -17.59
C VAL A 12 20.26 20.88 -18.79
N ARG A 13 21.01 21.84 -19.31
CA ARG A 13 21.85 21.65 -20.51
C ARG A 13 23.22 21.03 -20.24
N ASP A 14 23.76 21.19 -19.04
CA ASP A 14 25.13 20.75 -18.72
C ASP A 14 25.19 19.36 -18.04
N SER A 15 24.08 18.65 -17.94
CA SER A 15 23.99 17.32 -17.30
C SER A 15 23.78 16.17 -18.30
N ILE A 16 24.25 16.28 -19.52
CA ILE A 16 24.28 15.17 -20.47
C ILE A 16 25.64 14.49 -20.37
N GLY A 17 25.73 13.57 -19.41
CA GLY A 17 26.89 12.68 -19.34
C GLY A 17 27.13 12.11 -17.95
N LEU A 18 26.30 11.23 -17.45
CA LEU A 18 26.64 10.01 -16.69
C LEU A 18 25.35 9.24 -16.39
N GLY A 19 25.34 7.96 -16.76
CA GLY A 19 24.22 7.07 -16.71
C GLY A 19 23.33 7.18 -15.49
N ALA A 20 22.22 7.88 -15.61
CA ALA A 20 21.06 7.64 -14.78
C ALA A 20 20.56 6.24 -15.16
N ALA A 21 21.01 5.22 -14.45
CA ALA A 21 20.29 3.97 -14.39
C ALA A 21 18.92 4.35 -13.84
N MET A 22 17.97 4.62 -14.73
CA MET A 22 16.56 4.67 -14.42
C MET A 22 16.27 3.32 -13.77
N LEU A 23 16.08 3.32 -12.46
CA LEU A 23 15.41 2.21 -11.76
C LEU A 23 13.99 2.19 -12.34
N LEU A 24 13.86 1.55 -13.50
CA LEU A 24 12.56 1.16 -14.00
C LEU A 24 11.94 0.32 -12.88
N PRO A 25 10.70 0.62 -12.47
CA PRO A 25 10.01 -0.26 -11.55
C PRO A 25 10.09 -1.65 -12.17
N THR A 26 10.71 -2.58 -11.48
CA THR A 26 10.75 -3.98 -11.87
C THR A 26 9.29 -4.39 -11.99
N LYS A 27 8.77 -4.53 -13.21
CA LYS A 27 7.47 -5.16 -13.41
C LYS A 27 7.61 -6.55 -12.82
N ILE A 28 6.95 -6.81 -11.70
CA ILE A 28 6.76 -8.18 -11.21
C ILE A 28 6.15 -8.91 -12.40
N ARG A 29 6.85 -9.90 -12.90
CA ARG A 29 6.30 -10.79 -13.93
C ARG A 29 5.12 -11.50 -13.26
N ALA A 30 3.97 -11.49 -13.92
CA ALA A 30 2.86 -12.35 -13.55
C ALA A 30 3.41 -13.77 -13.31
N GLY A 31 3.33 -14.26 -12.07
CA GLY A 31 3.81 -15.59 -11.70
C GLY A 31 4.92 -15.68 -10.63
N GLU A 32 5.47 -14.58 -10.15
CA GLU A 32 6.51 -14.59 -9.09
C GLU A 32 6.17 -13.60 -7.97
N LEU A 33 5.14 -13.93 -7.17
CA LEU A 33 4.95 -13.24 -5.90
C LEU A 33 6.06 -13.69 -4.92
N PRO A 34 6.62 -12.78 -4.09
CA PRO A 34 7.57 -13.16 -3.07
C PRO A 34 6.91 -14.11 -2.07
N ALA A 35 7.72 -14.95 -1.42
CA ALA A 35 7.23 -15.88 -0.40
C ALA A 35 6.54 -15.15 0.76
N ASP A 36 6.96 -13.91 1.07
CA ASP A 36 6.30 -13.01 2.00
C ASP A 36 5.70 -11.82 1.25
N ILE A 37 4.39 -11.84 1.06
CA ILE A 37 3.65 -10.77 0.37
C ILE A 37 3.67 -9.44 1.14
N THR A 38 4.02 -9.44 2.42
CA THR A 38 4.16 -8.21 3.22
C THR A 38 5.40 -7.39 2.87
N GLU A 39 6.31 -7.95 2.05
CA GLU A 39 7.49 -7.25 1.52
C GLU A 39 7.21 -6.54 0.19
N LEU A 40 6.05 -6.77 -0.41
CA LEU A 40 5.64 -6.05 -1.61
C LEU A 40 5.54 -4.55 -1.37
N SER A 41 5.94 -3.76 -2.36
CA SER A 41 5.61 -2.34 -2.34
C SER A 41 4.09 -2.14 -2.43
N ALA A 42 3.58 -1.01 -1.95
CA ALA A 42 2.14 -0.72 -2.01
C ALA A 42 1.60 -0.74 -3.46
N SER A 43 2.41 -0.30 -4.43
CA SER A 43 2.05 -0.35 -5.85
C SER A 43 1.96 -1.77 -6.38
N ASP A 44 2.90 -2.64 -6.00
CA ASP A 44 2.93 -4.03 -6.45
C ASP A 44 1.82 -4.84 -5.79
N LEU A 45 1.57 -4.63 -4.49
CA LEU A 45 0.46 -5.24 -3.78
C LEU A 45 -0.90 -4.84 -4.40
N SER A 46 -1.06 -3.55 -4.71
CA SER A 46 -2.25 -3.05 -5.41
C SER A 46 -2.45 -3.72 -6.77
N ALA A 47 -1.36 -3.89 -7.53
CA ALA A 47 -1.39 -4.56 -8.83
C ALA A 47 -1.76 -6.04 -8.70
N ALA A 48 -1.15 -6.75 -7.73
CA ALA A 48 -1.41 -8.16 -7.47
C ALA A 48 -2.89 -8.40 -7.06
N ILE A 49 -3.44 -7.57 -6.16
CA ILE A 49 -4.86 -7.64 -5.80
C ILE A 49 -5.75 -7.39 -7.02
N ARG A 50 -5.49 -6.32 -7.77
CA ARG A 50 -6.28 -5.97 -8.95
C ARG A 50 -6.26 -7.06 -10.01
N GLN A 51 -5.12 -7.74 -10.20
CA GLN A 51 -4.94 -8.84 -11.14
C GLN A 51 -5.44 -10.18 -10.60
N ARG A 52 -5.88 -10.20 -9.32
CA ARG A 52 -6.30 -11.41 -8.59
C ARG A 52 -5.20 -12.47 -8.48
N GLU A 53 -3.95 -12.03 -8.46
CA GLU A 53 -2.79 -12.89 -8.17
C GLU A 53 -2.72 -13.22 -6.67
N VAL A 54 -3.28 -12.33 -5.84
CA VAL A 54 -3.49 -12.50 -4.40
C VAL A 54 -4.87 -11.95 -4.03
N SER A 55 -5.58 -12.61 -3.12
CA SER A 55 -6.85 -12.12 -2.59
C SER A 55 -6.62 -11.11 -1.45
N CYS A 56 -7.61 -10.24 -1.22
CA CYS A 56 -7.60 -9.33 -0.08
C CYS A 56 -7.54 -10.12 1.25
N THR A 57 -8.20 -11.27 1.30
CA THR A 57 -8.18 -12.18 2.46
C THR A 57 -6.79 -12.74 2.71
N GLU A 58 -6.06 -13.22 1.69
CA GLU A 58 -4.67 -13.69 1.84
C GLU A 58 -3.75 -12.56 2.30
N VAL A 59 -3.93 -11.36 1.77
CA VAL A 59 -3.18 -10.18 2.22
C VAL A 59 -3.43 -9.92 3.70
N MET A 60 -4.68 -9.88 4.15
CA MET A 60 -5.00 -9.66 5.55
C MET A 60 -4.40 -10.75 6.45
N GLN A 61 -4.51 -12.02 6.04
CA GLN A 61 -3.92 -13.16 6.75
C GLN A 61 -2.40 -13.07 6.88
N ALA A 62 -1.71 -12.50 5.91
CA ALA A 62 -0.27 -12.29 5.97
C ALA A 62 0.12 -11.12 6.90
N TYR A 63 -0.68 -10.05 6.95
CA TYR A 63 -0.39 -8.88 7.78
C TYR A 63 -0.73 -9.08 9.25
N LEU A 64 -1.80 -9.81 9.62
CA LEU A 64 -2.23 -10.01 11.01
C LEU A 64 -1.15 -10.59 11.92
N PRO A 65 -0.45 -11.69 11.58
CA PRO A 65 0.64 -12.21 12.41
C PRO A 65 1.76 -11.19 12.62
N ARG A 66 2.05 -10.37 11.61
CA ARG A 66 3.04 -9.32 11.68
C ARG A 66 2.60 -8.19 12.61
N ILE A 67 1.34 -7.78 12.56
CA ILE A 67 0.75 -6.81 13.47
C ILE A 67 0.82 -7.33 14.91
N HIS A 68 0.36 -8.55 15.18
CA HIS A 68 0.39 -9.14 16.52
C HIS A 68 1.80 -9.30 17.07
N ARG A 69 2.78 -9.55 16.22
CA ARG A 69 4.18 -9.65 16.63
C ARG A 69 4.77 -8.31 17.04
N TYR A 70 4.49 -7.24 16.28
CA TYR A 70 5.19 -5.97 16.45
C TYR A 70 4.40 -4.93 17.23
N ASN A 71 3.07 -4.93 17.17
CA ASN A 71 2.24 -3.93 17.82
C ASN A 71 2.42 -3.88 19.35
N PRO A 72 2.58 -5.01 20.09
CA PRO A 72 2.88 -4.98 21.52
C PRO A 72 4.18 -4.25 21.88
N ILE A 73 5.13 -4.19 20.93
CA ILE A 73 6.43 -3.51 21.14
C ILE A 73 6.33 -2.01 20.83
N TYR A 74 5.67 -1.68 19.72
CA TYR A 74 5.66 -0.32 19.19
C TYR A 74 4.40 0.48 19.53
N ASN A 75 3.31 -0.21 19.90
CA ASN A 75 1.99 0.37 20.16
C ASN A 75 1.55 1.37 19.07
N ALA A 76 1.81 1.00 17.82
CA ALA A 76 1.51 1.85 16.68
C ALA A 76 0.02 1.86 16.30
N ILE A 77 -0.68 0.74 16.54
CA ILE A 77 -2.11 0.57 16.31
C ILE A 77 -2.79 0.50 17.68
N VAL A 78 -3.33 1.63 18.12
CA VAL A 78 -3.89 1.78 19.48
C VAL A 78 -5.31 1.20 19.60
N SER A 79 -6.03 1.10 18.50
CA SER A 79 -7.38 0.55 18.42
C SER A 79 -7.45 -0.47 17.29
N LEU A 80 -6.88 -1.67 17.56
CA LEU A 80 -6.93 -2.76 16.59
C LEU A 80 -8.34 -3.36 16.59
N VAL A 81 -8.92 -3.51 15.41
CA VAL A 81 -10.17 -4.23 15.19
C VAL A 81 -9.92 -5.75 15.32
N ASP A 82 -10.92 -6.49 15.74
CA ASP A 82 -10.82 -7.95 15.86
C ASP A 82 -10.45 -8.62 14.53
N ASP A 83 -9.64 -9.66 14.58
CA ASP A 83 -9.16 -10.38 13.41
C ASP A 83 -10.30 -10.92 12.53
N ASP A 84 -11.35 -11.45 13.15
CA ASP A 84 -12.51 -11.99 12.42
C ASP A 84 -13.24 -10.90 11.63
N GLU A 85 -13.37 -9.72 12.21
CA GLU A 85 -13.97 -8.57 11.54
C GLU A 85 -13.08 -8.08 10.37
N LEU A 86 -11.75 -8.01 10.57
CA LEU A 86 -10.80 -7.63 9.53
C LEU A 86 -10.80 -8.64 8.36
N LEU A 87 -10.88 -9.94 8.66
CA LEU A 87 -10.99 -10.99 7.64
C LEU A 87 -12.33 -10.95 6.92
N SER A 88 -13.42 -10.62 7.63
CA SER A 88 -14.73 -10.42 7.03
C SER A 88 -14.72 -9.24 6.05
N GLN A 89 -14.12 -8.12 6.43
CA GLN A 89 -13.95 -6.95 5.54
C GLN A 89 -13.10 -7.28 4.31
N ALA A 90 -12.03 -8.03 4.47
CA ALA A 90 -11.18 -8.48 3.37
C ALA A 90 -11.96 -9.40 2.40
N SER A 91 -12.73 -10.35 2.93
CA SER A 91 -13.60 -11.23 2.13
C SER A 91 -14.68 -10.44 1.37
N ALA A 92 -15.26 -9.42 1.99
CA ALA A 92 -16.21 -8.53 1.30
C ALA A 92 -15.55 -7.78 0.14
N ALA A 93 -14.30 -7.32 0.31
CA ALA A 93 -13.53 -6.69 -0.76
C ALA A 93 -13.23 -7.66 -1.91
N ASP A 94 -12.89 -8.92 -1.61
CA ASP A 94 -12.73 -9.97 -2.64
C ASP A 94 -14.00 -10.18 -3.45
N GLN A 95 -15.16 -10.23 -2.78
CA GLN A 95 -16.45 -10.38 -3.45
C GLN A 95 -16.79 -9.18 -4.34
N GLU A 96 -16.47 -7.97 -3.91
CA GLU A 96 -16.65 -6.77 -4.74
C GLU A 96 -15.78 -6.81 -5.98
N LEU A 97 -14.50 -7.16 -5.82
CA LEU A 97 -13.57 -7.29 -6.94
C LEU A 97 -14.04 -8.38 -7.91
N ALA A 98 -14.60 -9.49 -7.41
CA ALA A 98 -15.17 -10.55 -8.22
C ALA A 98 -16.35 -10.09 -9.07
N ARG A 99 -17.15 -9.13 -8.57
CA ARG A 99 -18.28 -8.50 -9.28
C ARG A 99 -17.85 -7.37 -10.22
N GLY A 100 -16.54 -7.07 -10.29
CA GLY A 100 -16.00 -5.98 -11.10
C GLY A 100 -16.00 -4.61 -10.40
N ASN A 101 -16.36 -4.54 -9.12
CA ASN A 101 -16.41 -3.32 -8.33
C ASN A 101 -15.03 -3.02 -7.71
N TYR A 102 -14.11 -2.50 -8.50
CA TYR A 102 -12.80 -2.08 -8.03
C TYR A 102 -12.84 -0.66 -7.45
N ARG A 103 -12.58 -0.51 -6.16
CA ARG A 103 -12.64 0.79 -5.43
C ARG A 103 -11.44 1.71 -5.67
N GLY A 104 -10.45 1.28 -6.41
CA GLY A 104 -9.21 2.03 -6.65
C GLY A 104 -7.98 1.33 -6.07
N TRP A 105 -6.83 2.00 -6.14
CA TRP A 105 -5.52 1.40 -5.85
C TRP A 105 -5.34 0.85 -4.42
N MET A 106 -6.12 1.32 -3.46
CA MET A 106 -6.13 0.79 -2.09
C MET A 106 -7.19 -0.30 -1.85
N HIS A 107 -7.84 -0.83 -2.90
CA HIS A 107 -8.87 -1.85 -2.76
C HIS A 107 -8.35 -3.06 -1.98
N GLY A 108 -8.96 -3.36 -0.83
CA GLY A 108 -8.63 -4.52 0.01
C GLY A 108 -7.26 -4.47 0.70
N MET A 109 -6.55 -3.34 0.64
CA MET A 109 -5.26 -3.19 1.31
C MET A 109 -5.45 -2.91 2.80
N PRO A 110 -4.74 -3.62 3.70
CA PRO A 110 -4.69 -3.26 5.12
C PRO A 110 -4.11 -1.86 5.31
N HIS A 111 -4.78 -1.02 6.08
CA HIS A 111 -4.23 0.28 6.46
C HIS A 111 -4.73 0.73 7.83
N ALA A 112 -3.90 1.48 8.54
CA ALA A 112 -4.26 2.07 9.83
C ALA A 112 -4.62 3.55 9.62
N ILE A 113 -5.82 3.93 10.04
CA ILE A 113 -6.30 5.31 9.95
C ILE A 113 -5.76 6.09 11.16
N LYS A 114 -5.15 7.24 10.89
CA LYS A 114 -4.65 8.11 11.96
C LYS A 114 -5.81 8.62 12.83
N ASP A 115 -5.68 8.51 14.16
CA ASP A 115 -6.72 8.86 15.13
C ASP A 115 -7.17 10.35 15.14
N VAL A 116 -6.58 11.18 14.32
CA VAL A 116 -7.06 12.55 14.04
C VAL A 116 -8.08 12.61 12.91
N ARG A 117 -8.44 11.48 12.32
CA ARG A 117 -9.46 11.35 11.27
C ARG A 117 -10.48 10.31 11.70
N GLY A 118 -11.73 10.74 11.80
CA GLY A 118 -12.83 9.82 12.10
C GLY A 118 -13.01 8.78 10.98
N ALA A 119 -13.18 7.53 11.37
CA ALA A 119 -13.62 6.45 10.49
C ALA A 119 -14.87 5.81 11.11
N ALA A 120 -15.86 5.50 10.28
CA ALA A 120 -17.10 4.89 10.76
C ALA A 120 -16.81 3.56 11.46
N GLY A 121 -17.35 3.39 12.68
CA GLY A 121 -17.19 2.18 13.47
C GLY A 121 -15.88 2.09 14.28
N LEU A 122 -14.98 3.05 14.16
CA LEU A 122 -13.74 3.08 14.94
C LEU A 122 -13.77 4.17 16.02
N PRO A 123 -13.11 3.96 17.18
CA PRO A 123 -12.93 5.00 18.17
C PRO A 123 -12.20 6.22 17.58
N PHE A 124 -12.63 7.40 17.99
CA PHE A 124 -12.00 8.67 17.61
C PHE A 124 -11.68 9.45 18.87
N THR A 125 -10.41 9.52 19.23
CA THR A 125 -9.98 10.07 20.53
C THR A 125 -9.14 11.33 20.36
N SER A 126 -8.54 11.56 19.21
CA SER A 126 -7.57 12.63 18.93
C SER A 126 -6.27 12.52 19.77
N GLY A 127 -5.96 11.34 20.27
CA GLY A 127 -4.75 11.03 21.05
C GLY A 127 -5.00 10.87 22.51
#